data_9919b06a15ed0daec8037d813ce70fbf
#
_entry.id   9919b06a15ed0daec8037d813ce70fbf
#
_cell.length_a   1.000
_cell.length_b   1.000
_cell.length_c   1.000
_cell.angle_alpha   90.00
_cell.angle_beta   90.00
_cell.angle_gamma   90.00
#
_symmetry.space_group_name_H-M   'P 1'
#
loop_
_entity.id
_entity.type
_entity.pdbx_description
1 polymer ?
#
loop_
_entity_poly.entity_id
_entity_poly.type
_entity_poly.pdbx_seq_one_letter_code
_entity_poly.pdbx_strand_id
1 'polypeptide(L)'
;RNEMEQWLREEIKEDCAVAFSGGVDSALLLKLVCGAAKGSKTNVYAVTMQTTLHPAAEITHAKKVAEEIGARHLVAPVDELAEAGMQQNPGDRCYRCKKLLFTKLIEKAAEYGISMILEGTNAEDLNGYRPGFLAVRELGIHSPLVQFGLTKEEVRAWAEELGLSVSNRPAMPCLATRFPYGTTLSYGEMRKAEQGEEYLRGLGL
;
A
#
# COMPACT_ATOMS: atom_id res chain seq x y z
N ARG A 1 -14.47 3.66 -14.79
CA ARG A 1 -13.21 4.39 -15.01
C ARG A 1 -13.47 5.90 -15.10
N ASN A 2 -14.27 6.36 -16.07
CA ASN A 2 -14.56 7.80 -16.26
C ASN A 2 -15.14 8.47 -15.01
N GLU A 3 -16.05 7.81 -14.31
CA GLU A 3 -16.64 8.31 -13.06
C GLU A 3 -15.60 8.47 -11.97
N MET A 4 -14.67 7.51 -11.83
CA MET A 4 -13.57 7.60 -10.86
C MET A 4 -12.61 8.73 -11.19
N GLU A 5 -12.22 8.89 -12.46
CA GLU A 5 -11.35 9.99 -12.88
C GLU A 5 -12.02 11.36 -12.67
N GLN A 6 -13.31 11.45 -12.92
CA GLN A 6 -14.08 12.67 -12.66
C GLN A 6 -14.12 12.96 -11.16
N TRP A 7 -14.45 11.97 -10.33
CA TRP A 7 -14.45 12.09 -8.88
C TRP A 7 -13.08 12.55 -8.35
N LEU A 8 -11.99 11.92 -8.81
CA LEU A 8 -10.63 12.35 -8.43
C LEU A 8 -10.36 13.81 -8.79
N ARG A 9 -10.77 14.26 -9.99
CA ARG A 9 -10.64 15.67 -10.40
C ARG A 9 -11.47 16.64 -9.55
N GLU A 10 -12.59 16.20 -9.01
CA GLU A 10 -13.47 16.99 -8.16
C GLU A 10 -12.94 17.07 -6.72
N GLU A 11 -12.38 15.95 -6.19
CA GLU A 11 -11.92 15.86 -4.81
C GLU A 11 -10.47 16.35 -4.60
N ILE A 12 -9.56 16.11 -5.56
CA ILE A 12 -8.14 16.47 -5.42
C ILE A 12 -7.96 17.97 -5.70
N LYS A 13 -8.21 18.81 -4.69
CA LYS A 13 -8.05 20.27 -4.74
C LYS A 13 -6.89 20.79 -3.91
N GLU A 14 -6.44 19.98 -2.94
CA GLU A 14 -5.36 20.30 -2.02
C GLU A 14 -4.33 19.16 -2.02
N ASP A 15 -3.18 19.37 -1.38
CA ASP A 15 -2.15 18.38 -1.23
C ASP A 15 -2.74 17.10 -0.61
N CYS A 16 -2.40 15.95 -1.18
CA CYS A 16 -2.93 14.66 -0.76
C CYS A 16 -1.87 13.58 -0.71
N ALA A 17 -2.14 12.52 0.04
CA ALA A 17 -1.25 11.38 0.17
C ALA A 17 -1.92 10.09 -0.33
N VAL A 18 -1.15 9.26 -1.01
CA VAL A 18 -1.53 7.89 -1.35
C VAL A 18 -0.69 6.94 -0.52
N ALA A 19 -1.35 6.04 0.23
CA ALA A 19 -0.69 4.92 0.90
C ALA A 19 -0.08 4.01 -0.17
N PHE A 20 1.24 4.00 -0.26
CA PHE A 20 1.94 3.49 -1.41
C PHE A 20 2.86 2.31 -1.07
N SER A 21 2.56 1.14 -1.61
CA SER A 21 3.37 -0.07 -1.43
C SER A 21 4.29 -0.38 -2.63
N GLY A 22 4.11 0.32 -3.76
CA GLY A 22 4.77 -0.04 -5.03
C GLY A 22 4.13 -1.25 -5.74
N GLY A 23 3.03 -1.79 -5.23
CA GLY A 23 2.21 -2.80 -5.90
C GLY A 23 1.26 -2.16 -6.93
N VAL A 24 0.70 -2.99 -7.82
CA VAL A 24 -0.09 -2.52 -8.98
C VAL A 24 -1.29 -1.64 -8.58
N ASP A 25 -2.02 -2.00 -7.51
CA ASP A 25 -3.21 -1.24 -7.08
C ASP A 25 -2.84 0.17 -6.62
N SER A 26 -1.86 0.28 -5.71
CA SER A 26 -1.39 1.58 -5.22
C SER A 26 -0.70 2.40 -6.31
N ALA A 27 -0.05 1.76 -7.28
CA ALA A 27 0.60 2.44 -8.40
C ALA A 27 -0.43 2.99 -9.39
N LEU A 28 -1.47 2.21 -9.72
CA LEU A 28 -2.58 2.70 -10.53
C LEU A 28 -3.25 3.90 -9.86
N LEU A 29 -3.61 3.77 -8.58
CA LEU A 29 -4.23 4.86 -7.84
C LEU A 29 -3.35 6.11 -7.83
N LEU A 30 -2.06 5.96 -7.51
CA LEU A 30 -1.10 7.07 -7.50
C LEU A 30 -1.03 7.77 -8.86
N LYS A 31 -0.97 6.99 -9.95
CA LYS A 31 -0.95 7.52 -11.33
C LYS A 31 -2.19 8.34 -11.65
N LEU A 32 -3.37 7.85 -11.26
CA LEU A 32 -4.64 8.54 -11.50
C LEU A 32 -4.74 9.81 -10.66
N VAL A 33 -4.33 9.78 -9.39
CA VAL A 33 -4.30 10.94 -8.50
C VAL A 33 -3.34 12.01 -9.04
N CYS A 34 -2.14 11.62 -9.48
CA CYS A 34 -1.20 12.54 -10.15
C CYS A 34 -1.79 13.13 -11.43
N GLY A 35 -2.54 12.33 -12.20
CA GLY A 35 -3.26 12.79 -13.38
C GLY A 35 -4.33 13.82 -13.06
N ALA A 36 -5.10 13.61 -12.00
CA ALA A 36 -6.13 14.54 -11.52
C ALA A 36 -5.54 15.87 -11.01
N ALA A 37 -4.38 15.82 -10.35
CA ALA A 37 -3.68 17.00 -9.85
C ALA A 37 -2.94 17.78 -10.95
N LYS A 38 -2.82 17.24 -12.16
CA LYS A 38 -2.06 17.87 -13.24
C LYS A 38 -2.63 19.23 -13.65
N GLY A 39 -1.76 20.24 -13.66
CA GLY A 39 -2.15 21.63 -13.99
C GLY A 39 -2.67 22.42 -12.80
N SER A 40 -2.78 21.83 -11.61
CA SER A 40 -3.05 22.52 -10.35
C SER A 40 -1.75 22.83 -9.59
N LYS A 41 -1.88 23.48 -8.42
CA LYS A 41 -0.76 23.68 -7.48
C LYS A 41 -0.65 22.54 -6.46
N THR A 42 -1.47 21.50 -6.58
CA THR A 42 -1.57 20.37 -5.66
C THR A 42 -0.38 19.46 -5.77
N ASN A 43 0.23 19.13 -4.64
CA ASN A 43 1.27 18.11 -4.57
C ASN A 43 0.66 16.76 -4.20
N VAL A 44 1.11 15.70 -4.88
CA VAL A 44 0.73 14.32 -4.57
C VAL A 44 1.91 13.62 -3.92
N TYR A 45 1.68 13.05 -2.76
CA TYR A 45 2.68 12.33 -1.99
C TYR A 45 2.40 10.84 -1.99
N ALA A 46 3.36 10.06 -2.47
CA ALA A 46 3.39 8.61 -2.27
C ALA A 46 4.03 8.32 -0.91
N VAL A 47 3.27 7.82 0.06
CA VAL A 47 3.77 7.54 1.41
C VAL A 47 3.93 6.04 1.60
N THR A 48 5.17 5.58 1.73
CA THR A 48 5.49 4.17 1.98
C THR A 48 5.90 3.96 3.42
N MET A 49 5.24 3.03 4.09
CA MET A 49 5.62 2.61 5.42
C MET A 49 6.73 1.55 5.31
N GLN A 50 7.90 1.87 5.84
CA GLN A 50 9.03 0.92 5.91
C GLN A 50 8.82 0.02 7.11
N THR A 51 8.39 -1.19 6.86
CA THR A 51 7.92 -2.13 7.87
C THR A 51 8.92 -3.25 8.12
N THR A 52 8.82 -3.91 9.28
CA THR A 52 9.64 -5.08 9.63
C THR A 52 9.09 -6.39 9.05
N LEU A 53 7.83 -6.37 8.59
CA LEU A 53 7.13 -7.54 8.04
C LEU A 53 7.18 -7.63 6.51
N HIS A 54 7.84 -6.68 5.84
CA HIS A 54 8.04 -6.71 4.39
C HIS A 54 9.53 -6.67 4.05
N PRO A 55 9.94 -7.33 2.95
CA PRO A 55 11.33 -7.30 2.49
C PRO A 55 11.86 -5.89 2.28
N ALA A 56 13.11 -5.64 2.68
CA ALA A 56 13.74 -4.33 2.52
C ALA A 56 13.81 -3.87 1.05
N ALA A 57 13.90 -4.80 0.11
CA ALA A 57 13.89 -4.53 -1.33
C ALA A 57 12.61 -3.84 -1.81
N GLU A 58 11.48 -4.02 -1.10
CA GLU A 58 10.20 -3.39 -1.46
C GLU A 58 10.26 -1.86 -1.37
N ILE A 59 11.01 -1.29 -0.44
CA ILE A 59 11.20 0.17 -0.33
C ILE A 59 11.94 0.73 -1.55
N THR A 60 13.01 0.05 -1.97
CA THR A 60 13.76 0.46 -3.15
C THR A 60 12.90 0.37 -4.41
N HIS A 61 12.08 -0.68 -4.50
CA HIS A 61 11.13 -0.85 -5.59
C HIS A 61 10.05 0.26 -5.57
N ALA A 62 9.42 0.50 -4.42
CA ALA A 62 8.41 1.55 -4.29
C ALA A 62 8.97 2.93 -4.69
N LYS A 63 10.20 3.25 -4.29
CA LYS A 63 10.87 4.49 -4.69
C LYS A 63 10.96 4.62 -6.20
N LYS A 64 11.42 3.57 -6.90
CA LYS A 64 11.55 3.58 -8.37
C LYS A 64 10.19 3.79 -9.05
N VAL A 65 9.15 3.12 -8.58
CA VAL A 65 7.80 3.27 -9.15
C VAL A 65 7.21 4.65 -8.87
N ALA A 66 7.43 5.22 -7.69
CA ALA A 66 7.00 6.59 -7.38
C ALA A 66 7.71 7.62 -8.28
N GLU A 67 9.02 7.44 -8.55
CA GLU A 67 9.80 8.27 -9.48
C GLU A 67 9.28 8.13 -10.92
N GLU A 68 8.98 6.89 -11.38
CA GLU A 68 8.37 6.62 -12.69
C GLU A 68 7.05 7.37 -12.88
N ILE A 69 6.21 7.42 -11.84
CA ILE A 69 4.91 8.09 -11.87
C ILE A 69 5.07 9.62 -11.77
N GLY A 70 6.17 10.09 -11.16
CA GLY A 70 6.45 11.52 -10.96
C GLY A 70 5.85 12.07 -9.65
N ALA A 71 5.58 11.23 -8.65
CA ALA A 71 5.09 11.61 -7.34
C ALA A 71 6.22 11.94 -6.36
N ARG A 72 5.94 12.77 -5.36
CA ARG A 72 6.86 12.97 -4.22
C ARG A 72 6.80 11.76 -3.30
N HIS A 73 7.93 11.11 -3.08
CA HIS A 73 7.99 9.90 -2.26
C HIS A 73 8.45 10.19 -0.84
N LEU A 74 7.65 9.80 0.14
CA LEU A 74 7.96 9.84 1.57
C LEU A 74 8.04 8.42 2.12
N VAL A 75 9.00 8.18 3.01
CA VAL A 75 9.17 6.90 3.70
C VAL A 75 9.11 7.15 5.20
N ALA A 76 8.31 6.34 5.91
CA ALA A 76 8.20 6.38 7.36
C ALA A 76 8.49 4.98 7.94
N PRO A 77 9.48 4.82 8.83
CA PRO A 77 9.77 3.54 9.46
C PRO A 77 8.69 3.19 10.50
N VAL A 78 8.30 1.92 10.55
CA VAL A 78 7.36 1.38 11.56
C VAL A 78 7.79 -0.03 11.93
N ASP A 79 7.80 -0.32 13.24
CA ASP A 79 8.03 -1.65 13.77
C ASP A 79 6.72 -2.28 14.23
N GLU A 80 6.02 -2.94 13.30
CA GLU A 80 4.72 -3.55 13.58
C GLU A 80 4.83 -4.68 14.60
N LEU A 81 5.95 -5.38 14.62
CA LEU A 81 6.15 -6.47 15.56
C LEU A 81 6.15 -5.94 17.01
N ALA A 82 6.86 -4.84 17.24
CA ALA A 82 6.92 -4.21 18.56
C ALA A 82 5.67 -3.38 18.89
N GLU A 83 5.18 -2.58 17.94
CA GLU A 83 4.17 -1.55 18.21
C GLU A 83 2.72 -2.04 18.05
N ALA A 84 2.45 -3.05 17.20
CA ALA A 84 1.10 -3.54 16.94
C ALA A 84 0.70 -4.77 17.79
N GLY A 85 1.54 -5.22 18.71
CA GLY A 85 1.27 -6.43 19.50
C GLY A 85 1.21 -7.69 18.65
N MET A 86 2.09 -7.80 17.65
CA MET A 86 2.10 -8.86 16.65
C MET A 86 2.94 -10.09 17.01
N GLN A 87 3.64 -10.06 18.15
CA GLN A 87 4.63 -11.08 18.54
C GLN A 87 4.07 -12.49 18.56
N GLN A 88 2.80 -12.67 18.89
CA GLN A 88 2.15 -13.99 18.92
C GLN A 88 1.38 -14.32 17.64
N ASN A 89 1.66 -13.61 16.54
CA ASN A 89 0.99 -13.82 15.25
C ASN A 89 -0.54 -14.01 15.38
N PRO A 90 -1.27 -13.06 15.97
CA PRO A 90 -2.69 -13.22 16.30
C PRO A 90 -3.55 -13.31 15.04
N GLY A 91 -4.74 -13.90 15.15
CA GLY A 91 -5.68 -14.05 14.03
C GLY A 91 -6.16 -12.71 13.44
N ASP A 92 -6.18 -11.65 14.25
CA ASP A 92 -6.55 -10.29 13.86
C ASP A 92 -5.32 -9.42 13.43
N ARG A 93 -4.15 -10.05 13.20
CA ARG A 93 -2.91 -9.36 12.87
C ARG A 93 -3.04 -8.33 11.73
N CYS A 94 -3.84 -8.65 10.70
CA CYS A 94 -4.00 -7.73 9.56
C CYS A 94 -4.76 -6.44 9.95
N TYR A 95 -5.70 -6.53 10.88
CA TYR A 95 -6.36 -5.35 11.44
C TYR A 95 -5.38 -4.51 12.27
N ARG A 96 -4.68 -5.14 13.21
CA ARG A 96 -3.69 -4.46 14.08
C ARG A 96 -2.59 -3.77 13.27
N CYS A 97 -2.01 -4.50 12.32
CA CYS A 97 -0.99 -3.97 11.42
C CYS A 97 -1.53 -2.76 10.64
N LYS A 98 -2.63 -2.91 9.91
CA LYS A 98 -3.20 -1.79 9.14
C LYS A 98 -3.60 -0.61 10.02
N LYS A 99 -4.16 -0.84 11.21
CA LYS A 99 -4.51 0.23 12.14
C LYS A 99 -3.28 1.05 12.53
N LEU A 100 -2.18 0.38 12.91
CA LEU A 100 -0.91 1.04 13.22
C LEU A 100 -0.35 1.78 12.02
N LEU A 101 -0.19 1.09 10.87
CA LEU A 101 0.44 1.67 9.68
C LEU A 101 -0.29 2.91 9.19
N PHE A 102 -1.63 2.86 9.13
CA PHE A 102 -2.41 4.01 8.67
C PHE A 102 -2.47 5.14 9.70
N THR A 103 -2.44 4.85 11.00
CA THR A 103 -2.29 5.89 12.04
C THR A 103 -0.96 6.61 11.86
N LYS A 104 0.14 5.89 11.70
CA LYS A 104 1.48 6.48 11.44
C LYS A 104 1.53 7.23 10.11
N LEU A 105 0.81 6.74 9.10
CA LEU A 105 0.73 7.43 7.81
C LEU A 105 -0.01 8.75 7.94
N ILE A 106 -1.12 8.80 8.68
CA ILE A 106 -1.87 10.03 8.98
C ILE A 106 -0.97 11.03 9.73
N GLU A 107 -0.26 10.57 10.77
CA GLU A 107 0.72 11.39 11.51
C GLU A 107 1.78 11.97 10.56
N LYS A 108 2.34 11.13 9.70
CA LYS A 108 3.36 11.55 8.73
C LYS A 108 2.82 12.54 7.70
N ALA A 109 1.63 12.33 7.19
CA ALA A 109 0.98 13.23 6.24
C ALA A 109 0.68 14.59 6.90
N ALA A 110 0.27 14.60 8.15
CA ALA A 110 -0.01 15.82 8.92
C ALA A 110 1.22 16.72 9.09
N GLU A 111 2.45 16.17 9.13
CA GLU A 111 3.69 16.98 9.15
C GLU A 111 3.82 17.87 7.89
N TYR A 112 3.14 17.51 6.80
CA TYR A 112 3.10 18.23 5.53
C TYR A 112 1.80 19.00 5.32
N GLY A 113 0.92 19.07 6.34
CA GLY A 113 -0.39 19.73 6.26
C GLY A 113 -1.41 18.96 5.42
N ILE A 114 -1.19 17.66 5.19
CA ILE A 114 -2.04 16.82 4.35
C ILE A 114 -3.09 16.14 5.23
N SER A 115 -4.37 16.33 4.87
CA SER A 115 -5.52 15.69 5.53
C SER A 115 -6.15 14.59 4.65
N MET A 116 -6.04 14.69 3.33
CA MET A 116 -6.64 13.74 2.40
C MET A 116 -5.70 12.57 2.14
N ILE A 117 -6.14 11.37 2.53
CA ILE A 117 -5.38 10.13 2.35
C ILE A 117 -6.20 9.14 1.56
N LEU A 118 -5.57 8.55 0.54
CA LEU A 118 -6.16 7.54 -0.32
C LEU A 118 -5.36 6.22 -0.22
N GLU A 119 -6.04 5.08 -0.41
CA GLU A 119 -5.39 3.78 -0.42
C GLU A 119 -5.95 2.88 -1.54
N GLY A 120 -5.19 1.87 -1.95
CA GLY A 120 -5.42 1.08 -3.15
C GLY A 120 -6.08 -0.29 -2.93
N THR A 121 -6.94 -0.48 -1.92
CA THR A 121 -7.75 -1.70 -1.83
C THR A 121 -8.72 -1.75 -3.02
N ASN A 122 -8.77 -2.87 -3.74
CA ASN A 122 -9.68 -3.09 -4.87
C ASN A 122 -10.95 -3.85 -4.44
N ALA A 123 -11.94 -3.97 -5.33
CA ALA A 123 -13.22 -4.59 -5.00
C ALA A 123 -13.12 -6.08 -4.62
N GLU A 124 -12.21 -6.84 -5.23
CA GLU A 124 -12.01 -8.25 -4.91
C GLU A 124 -11.37 -8.47 -3.55
N ASP A 125 -10.61 -7.48 -3.06
CA ASP A 125 -10.03 -7.54 -1.71
C ASP A 125 -11.09 -7.55 -0.60
N LEU A 126 -12.35 -7.23 -0.91
CA LEU A 126 -13.47 -7.34 0.03
C LEU A 126 -14.10 -8.73 0.08
N ASN A 127 -13.76 -9.61 -0.87
CA ASN A 127 -14.28 -10.97 -0.90
C ASN A 127 -13.59 -11.81 0.20
N GLY A 128 -14.35 -12.17 1.22
CA GLY A 128 -13.90 -12.97 2.36
C GLY A 128 -13.50 -12.18 3.59
N TYR A 129 -12.73 -12.81 4.47
CA TYR A 129 -12.30 -12.21 5.74
C TYR A 129 -11.17 -11.22 5.53
N ARG A 130 -11.49 -9.92 5.57
CA ARG A 130 -10.54 -8.81 5.37
C ARG A 130 -10.52 -7.82 6.55
N PRO A 131 -10.07 -8.26 7.74
CA PRO A 131 -10.09 -7.42 8.94
C PRO A 131 -9.29 -6.11 8.79
N GLY A 132 -8.27 -6.09 7.94
CA GLY A 132 -7.50 -4.88 7.68
C GLY A 132 -8.31 -3.74 7.04
N PHE A 133 -9.34 -4.04 6.25
CA PHE A 133 -10.19 -3.00 5.65
C PHE A 133 -11.06 -2.28 6.67
N LEU A 134 -11.42 -2.94 7.78
CA LEU A 134 -12.11 -2.28 8.88
C LEU A 134 -11.28 -1.12 9.43
N ALA A 135 -9.97 -1.31 9.63
CA ALA A 135 -9.08 -0.25 10.09
C ALA A 135 -9.04 0.95 9.15
N VAL A 136 -9.04 0.71 7.83
CA VAL A 136 -9.08 1.77 6.79
C VAL A 136 -10.34 2.62 6.94
N ARG A 137 -11.50 1.96 7.07
CA ARG A 137 -12.80 2.65 7.25
C ARG A 137 -12.89 3.45 8.54
N GLU A 138 -12.43 2.87 9.67
CA GLU A 138 -12.42 3.54 10.98
C GLU A 138 -11.55 4.81 11.00
N LEU A 139 -10.51 4.84 10.18
CA LEU A 139 -9.59 5.98 10.07
C LEU A 139 -10.03 7.01 9.02
N GLY A 140 -11.15 6.78 8.34
CA GLY A 140 -11.69 7.72 7.35
C GLY A 140 -10.85 7.85 6.08
N ILE A 141 -10.08 6.80 5.73
CA ILE A 141 -9.21 6.80 4.55
C ILE A 141 -10.05 6.45 3.30
N HIS A 142 -9.82 7.14 2.21
CA HIS A 142 -10.53 6.93 0.96
C HIS A 142 -9.98 5.72 0.20
N SER A 143 -10.87 4.83 -0.25
CA SER A 143 -10.54 3.65 -1.07
C SER A 143 -11.23 3.71 -2.43
N PRO A 144 -10.75 4.55 -3.38
CA PRO A 144 -11.47 4.80 -4.62
C PRO A 144 -11.66 3.56 -5.49
N LEU A 145 -10.68 2.62 -5.51
CA LEU A 145 -10.82 1.39 -6.30
C LEU A 145 -12.01 0.55 -5.81
N VAL A 146 -12.23 0.47 -4.49
CA VAL A 146 -13.43 -0.16 -3.90
C VAL A 146 -14.69 0.64 -4.22
N GLN A 147 -14.63 1.95 -4.01
CA GLN A 147 -15.78 2.84 -4.19
C GLN A 147 -16.37 2.73 -5.61
N PHE A 148 -15.52 2.59 -6.60
CA PHE A 148 -15.91 2.46 -8.02
C PHE A 148 -15.91 1.00 -8.52
N GLY A 149 -15.83 0.03 -7.63
CA GLY A 149 -15.99 -1.39 -7.91
C GLY A 149 -14.93 -2.01 -8.83
N LEU A 150 -13.71 -1.45 -8.87
CA LEU A 150 -12.64 -1.99 -9.73
C LEU A 150 -12.14 -3.34 -9.22
N THR A 151 -12.18 -4.33 -10.09
CA THR A 151 -11.62 -5.66 -9.87
C THR A 151 -10.10 -5.67 -10.04
N LYS A 152 -9.43 -6.73 -9.58
CA LYS A 152 -7.99 -6.89 -9.76
C LYS A 152 -7.59 -6.98 -11.23
N GLU A 153 -8.40 -7.63 -12.04
CA GLU A 153 -8.18 -7.73 -13.49
C GLU A 153 -8.26 -6.34 -14.15
N GLU A 154 -9.29 -5.56 -13.83
CA GLU A 154 -9.46 -4.20 -14.37
C GLU A 154 -8.32 -3.27 -13.92
N VAL A 155 -7.86 -3.39 -12.67
CA VAL A 155 -6.69 -2.64 -12.16
C VAL A 155 -5.44 -2.96 -12.97
N ARG A 156 -5.16 -4.24 -13.23
CA ARG A 156 -3.99 -4.67 -14.04
C ARG A 156 -4.08 -4.18 -15.48
N ALA A 157 -5.23 -4.37 -16.12
CA ALA A 157 -5.47 -3.92 -17.50
C ALA A 157 -5.29 -2.40 -17.63
N TRP A 158 -5.83 -1.64 -16.67
CA TRP A 158 -5.68 -0.17 -16.68
C TRP A 158 -4.25 0.28 -16.39
N ALA A 159 -3.55 -0.40 -15.48
CA ALA A 159 -2.14 -0.14 -15.21
C ALA A 159 -1.26 -0.41 -16.45
N GLU A 160 -1.56 -1.45 -17.21
CA GLU A 160 -0.88 -1.78 -18.46
C GLU A 160 -1.16 -0.72 -19.54
N GLU A 161 -2.42 -0.32 -19.74
CA GLU A 161 -2.81 0.76 -20.65
C GLU A 161 -2.08 2.08 -20.35
N LEU A 162 -1.82 2.37 -19.06
CA LEU A 162 -1.07 3.55 -18.61
C LEU A 162 0.45 3.37 -18.62
N GLY A 163 0.95 2.22 -19.07
CA GLY A 163 2.37 1.90 -19.20
C GLY A 163 3.11 1.73 -17.87
N LEU A 164 2.40 1.35 -16.79
CA LEU A 164 3.04 1.14 -15.49
C LEU A 164 3.85 -0.16 -15.48
N SER A 165 5.12 -0.08 -15.09
CA SER A 165 6.06 -1.21 -15.03
C SER A 165 5.59 -2.35 -14.11
N VAL A 166 4.66 -2.07 -13.20
CA VAL A 166 4.16 -3.01 -12.18
C VAL A 166 2.86 -3.72 -12.56
N SER A 167 2.32 -3.50 -13.78
CA SER A 167 1.03 -4.08 -14.21
C SER A 167 0.95 -5.60 -14.01
N ASN A 168 2.02 -6.32 -14.32
CA ASN A 168 2.13 -7.77 -14.22
C ASN A 168 2.90 -8.26 -12.96
N ARG A 169 3.27 -7.34 -12.06
CA ARG A 169 4.01 -7.72 -10.86
C ARG A 169 3.16 -8.61 -9.95
N PRO A 170 3.69 -9.78 -9.48
CA PRO A 170 3.00 -10.61 -8.51
C PRO A 170 2.85 -9.88 -7.16
N ALA A 171 1.81 -10.25 -6.41
CA ALA A 171 1.61 -9.73 -5.06
C ALA A 171 2.73 -10.26 -4.14
N MET A 172 3.24 -9.39 -3.25
CA MET A 172 4.22 -9.75 -2.24
C MET A 172 3.53 -9.71 -0.85
N PRO A 173 3.09 -10.86 -0.33
CA PRO A 173 2.46 -10.92 0.98
C PRO A 173 3.48 -10.70 2.10
N CYS A 174 3.01 -10.20 3.27
CA CYS A 174 3.88 -9.94 4.40
C CYS A 174 4.49 -11.25 4.96
N LEU A 175 5.71 -11.17 5.51
CA LEU A 175 6.47 -12.32 6.01
C LEU A 175 5.74 -13.11 7.12
N ALA A 176 4.88 -12.45 7.90
CA ALA A 176 4.08 -13.14 8.93
C ALA A 176 3.16 -14.23 8.37
N THR A 177 2.85 -14.22 7.07
CA THR A 177 2.03 -15.26 6.42
C THR A 177 2.76 -16.61 6.27
N ARG A 178 4.09 -16.64 6.45
CA ARG A 178 4.90 -17.86 6.41
C ARG A 178 4.82 -18.65 7.71
N PHE A 179 4.19 -18.06 8.74
CA PHE A 179 4.11 -18.64 10.07
C PHE A 179 2.64 -18.90 10.44
N PRO A 180 2.31 -20.07 11.05
CA PRO A 180 0.97 -20.34 11.54
C PRO A 180 0.52 -19.30 12.56
N TYR A 181 -0.79 -19.05 12.66
CA TYR A 181 -1.35 -18.22 13.72
C TYR A 181 -0.98 -18.80 15.10
N GLY A 182 -0.73 -17.90 16.05
CA GLY A 182 -0.29 -18.28 17.40
C GLY A 182 1.19 -18.63 17.55
N THR A 183 1.95 -18.65 16.44
CA THR A 183 3.41 -18.85 16.49
C THR A 183 4.09 -17.54 16.90
N THR A 184 5.05 -17.62 17.81
CA THR A 184 5.86 -16.45 18.17
C THR A 184 6.70 -15.99 16.98
N LEU A 185 6.45 -14.77 16.51
CA LEU A 185 7.24 -14.12 15.47
C LEU A 185 8.49 -13.48 16.08
N SER A 186 9.63 -13.68 15.45
CA SER A 186 10.86 -12.98 15.77
C SER A 186 11.52 -12.40 14.53
N TYR A 187 12.28 -11.33 14.68
CA TYR A 187 13.04 -10.74 13.58
C TYR A 187 14.00 -11.73 12.94
N GLY A 188 14.60 -12.63 13.75
CA GLY A 188 15.51 -13.66 13.28
C GLY A 188 14.85 -14.66 12.34
N GLU A 189 13.68 -15.18 12.70
CA GLU A 189 12.93 -16.14 11.88
C GLU A 189 12.38 -15.48 10.62
N MET A 190 11.87 -14.27 10.70
CA MET A 190 11.40 -13.52 9.52
C MET A 190 12.53 -13.23 8.54
N ARG A 191 13.73 -12.88 9.04
CA ARG A 191 14.91 -12.67 8.20
C ARG A 191 15.35 -13.96 7.51
N LYS A 192 15.28 -15.11 8.19
CA LYS A 192 15.57 -16.42 7.56
C LYS A 192 14.58 -16.73 6.43
N ALA A 193 13.29 -16.46 6.66
CA ALA A 193 12.27 -16.64 5.63
C ALA A 193 12.52 -15.73 4.41
N GLU A 194 12.84 -14.46 4.65
CA GLU A 194 13.18 -13.49 3.59
C GLU A 194 14.40 -13.95 2.79
N GLN A 195 15.49 -14.33 3.46
CA GLN A 195 16.71 -14.81 2.80
C GLN A 195 16.46 -16.10 1.99
N GLY A 196 15.65 -17.02 2.51
CA GLY A 196 15.28 -18.23 1.80
C GLY A 196 14.48 -17.94 0.53
N GLU A 197 13.50 -17.03 0.60
CA GLU A 197 12.72 -16.61 -0.58
C GLU A 197 13.59 -15.85 -1.60
N GLU A 198 14.51 -15.01 -1.14
CA GLU A 198 15.43 -14.30 -2.02
C GLU A 198 16.38 -15.27 -2.75
N TYR A 199 16.89 -16.27 -2.04
CA TYR A 199 17.71 -17.33 -2.65
C TYR A 199 16.95 -18.09 -3.72
N LEU A 200 15.71 -18.55 -3.43
CA LEU A 200 14.86 -19.25 -4.40
C LEU A 200 14.55 -18.40 -5.63
N ARG A 201 14.22 -17.12 -5.45
CA ARG A 201 14.03 -16.18 -6.56
C ARG A 201 15.29 -16.02 -7.41
N GLY A 202 16.47 -16.02 -6.77
CA GLY A 202 17.75 -16.01 -7.47
C GLY A 202 18.00 -17.25 -8.36
N LEU A 203 17.34 -18.36 -8.04
CA LEU A 203 17.35 -19.58 -8.87
C LEU A 203 16.23 -19.61 -9.93
N GLY A 204 15.38 -18.58 -10.00
CA GLY A 204 14.25 -18.51 -10.94
C GLY A 204 13.02 -19.31 -10.50
N LEU A 205 12.88 -19.62 -9.20
CA LEU A 205 11.77 -20.33 -8.58
C LEU A 205 10.78 -19.37 -7.92
#